data_9d704ea4199b177e8c052dfdb6e25993
#
_entry.id   9d704ea4199b177e8c052dfdb6e25993
#
_cell.length_a   1.000
_cell.length_b   1.000
_cell.length_c   1.000
_cell.angle_alpha   90.00
_cell.angle_beta   90.00
_cell.angle_gamma   90.00
#
_symmetry.space_group_name_H-M   'P 1'
#
loop_
_entity.id
_entity.type
_entity.pdbx_description
1 polymer ?
#
loop_
_entity_poly.entity_id
_entity_poly.type
_entity_poly.pdbx_seq_one_letter_code
_entity_poly.pdbx_strand_id
1 'polypeptide(L)'
;MPVKLIADSGSTKAEWCLLDGKKRKTFFTQGISPYFLNTDQIKGILEKELLSKMKKASPDEIHYYGTGCSNPENVKLVKKALQKVFPGAKVFVDHDLMGAAKALCGKSNGIACILGTGSNSCYYNGKKVVKNSPGIGYILGDEGSGAYLGKKVVQYYLYKTFDEDLMDRFNAKFNTSSIEILDAVYKQPMANRYLAGFVSFLSDNRGHFMIENILEDGFNDFFFKLAYNFAPV
;
A
#
# COMPACT_ATOMS: atom_id res chain seq x y z
N MET A 1 7.27 13.86 -27.01
CA MET A 1 6.26 13.52 -25.97
C MET A 1 6.76 14.10 -24.67
N PRO A 2 5.90 14.60 -23.78
CA PRO A 2 6.34 15.11 -22.49
C PRO A 2 6.98 13.99 -21.65
N VAL A 3 8.03 14.33 -20.93
CA VAL A 3 8.64 13.45 -19.93
C VAL A 3 7.72 13.36 -18.75
N LYS A 4 7.32 12.15 -18.36
CA LYS A 4 6.35 11.92 -17.28
C LYS A 4 6.99 11.18 -16.12
N LEU A 5 6.69 11.62 -14.92
CA LEU A 5 7.01 10.91 -13.69
C LEU A 5 5.70 10.43 -13.06
N ILE A 6 5.55 9.12 -12.93
CA ILE A 6 4.36 8.51 -12.33
C ILE A 6 4.77 7.89 -11.01
N ALA A 7 4.01 8.13 -9.96
CA ALA A 7 4.24 7.58 -8.63
C ALA A 7 3.05 6.76 -8.13
N ASP A 8 3.35 5.60 -7.56
CA ASP A 8 2.48 4.83 -6.68
C ASP A 8 3.12 4.83 -5.28
N SER A 9 2.43 5.44 -4.31
CA SER A 9 2.99 5.68 -2.98
C SER A 9 2.08 5.16 -1.87
N GLY A 10 2.47 4.03 -1.31
CA GLY A 10 1.94 3.58 -0.02
C GLY A 10 2.60 4.33 1.15
N SER A 11 2.19 4.01 2.38
CA SER A 11 2.78 4.56 3.60
C SER A 11 4.20 4.03 3.86
N THR A 12 4.55 2.89 3.31
CA THR A 12 5.81 2.17 3.56
C THR A 12 6.85 2.41 2.47
N LYS A 13 6.42 2.36 1.20
CA LYS A 13 7.27 2.41 0.00
C LYS A 13 6.55 3.22 -1.06
N ALA A 14 7.31 3.97 -1.85
CA ALA A 14 6.83 4.60 -3.08
C ALA A 14 7.66 4.11 -4.27
N GLU A 15 6.97 3.75 -5.34
CA GLU A 15 7.54 3.43 -6.64
C GLU A 15 7.32 4.59 -7.60
N TRP A 16 8.39 4.99 -8.30
CA TRP A 16 8.40 6.09 -9.24
C TRP A 16 8.83 5.59 -10.60
N CYS A 17 8.05 5.87 -11.63
CA CYS A 17 8.36 5.50 -13.00
C CYS A 17 8.54 6.76 -13.85
N LEU A 18 9.76 7.00 -14.33
CA LEU A 18 10.07 8.05 -15.30
C LEU A 18 9.91 7.50 -16.70
N LEU A 19 9.07 8.16 -17.49
CA LEU A 19 8.80 7.84 -18.90
C LEU A 19 9.34 8.96 -19.77
N ASP A 20 10.27 8.63 -20.68
CA ASP A 20 10.84 9.53 -21.69
C ASP A 20 10.74 8.86 -23.07
N GLY A 21 9.72 9.20 -23.83
CA GLY A 21 9.35 8.52 -25.05
C GLY A 21 9.06 7.03 -24.79
N LYS A 22 9.88 6.15 -25.36
CA LYS A 22 9.81 4.69 -25.14
C LYS A 22 10.67 4.22 -23.94
N LYS A 23 11.51 5.08 -23.40
CA LYS A 23 12.41 4.74 -22.29
C LYS A 23 11.63 4.77 -20.97
N ARG A 24 11.83 3.75 -20.15
CA ARG A 24 11.23 3.61 -18.82
C ARG A 24 12.32 3.40 -17.78
N LYS A 25 12.27 4.13 -16.69
CA LYS A 25 13.18 3.96 -15.56
C LYS A 25 12.41 4.01 -14.25
N THR A 26 12.62 3.02 -13.40
CA THR A 26 11.96 2.90 -12.10
C THR A 26 12.92 3.27 -10.97
N PHE A 27 12.37 3.97 -9.95
CA PHE A 27 13.07 4.34 -8.72
C PHE A 27 12.19 3.98 -7.53
N PHE A 28 12.81 3.83 -6.38
CA PHE A 28 12.14 3.55 -5.12
C PHE A 28 12.60 4.54 -4.06
N THR A 29 11.61 4.99 -3.27
CA THR A 29 11.83 5.80 -2.08
C THR A 29 11.05 5.20 -0.90
N GLN A 30 11.30 5.69 0.29
CA GLN A 30 10.36 5.44 1.37
C GLN A 30 8.96 5.95 1.01
N GLY A 31 7.93 5.37 1.61
CA GLY A 31 6.55 5.76 1.40
C GLY A 31 6.26 7.16 1.92
N ILE A 32 5.30 7.83 1.29
CA ILE A 32 4.88 9.19 1.65
C ILE A 32 3.45 9.10 2.17
N SER A 33 3.29 9.32 3.47
CA SER A 33 1.98 9.45 4.10
C SER A 33 1.79 10.88 4.61
N PRO A 34 0.92 11.67 4.00
CA PRO A 34 0.67 13.04 4.41
C PRO A 34 -0.07 13.17 5.75
N TYR A 35 -0.47 12.07 6.37
CA TYR A 35 -0.95 12.06 7.75
C TYR A 35 0.18 12.19 8.78
N PHE A 36 1.40 11.79 8.41
CA PHE A 36 2.55 11.75 9.32
C PHE A 36 3.70 12.67 8.90
N LEU A 37 3.69 13.13 7.63
CA LEU A 37 4.76 13.92 7.05
C LEU A 37 4.24 15.28 6.61
N ASN A 38 4.97 16.34 6.96
CA ASN A 38 4.73 17.68 6.46
C ASN A 38 5.41 17.93 5.09
N THR A 39 5.14 19.09 4.48
CA THR A 39 5.67 19.46 3.15
C THR A 39 7.21 19.42 3.09
N ASP A 40 7.91 19.85 4.14
CA ASP A 40 9.36 19.94 4.12
C ASP A 40 10.03 18.57 4.36
N GLN A 41 9.40 17.72 5.15
CA GLN A 41 9.81 16.31 5.30
C GLN A 41 9.65 15.55 3.99
N ILE A 42 8.51 15.70 3.29
CA ILE A 42 8.30 15.09 1.97
C ILE A 42 9.33 15.62 0.97
N LYS A 43 9.57 16.93 0.95
CA LYS A 43 10.60 17.54 0.10
C LYS A 43 11.96 16.89 0.35
N GLY A 44 12.36 16.74 1.61
CA GLY A 44 13.64 16.11 1.98
C GLY A 44 13.78 14.67 1.46
N ILE A 45 12.71 13.87 1.56
CA ILE A 45 12.68 12.51 0.99
C ILE A 45 12.87 12.54 -0.53
N LEU A 46 12.12 13.40 -1.22
CA LEU A 46 12.18 13.52 -2.67
C LEU A 46 13.58 13.97 -3.15
N GLU A 47 14.20 14.92 -2.48
CA GLU A 47 15.56 15.39 -2.81
C GLU A 47 16.59 14.29 -2.57
N LYS A 48 16.57 13.67 -1.40
CA LYS A 48 17.56 12.67 -0.99
C LYS A 48 17.44 11.35 -1.73
N GLU A 49 16.22 10.85 -1.91
CA GLU A 49 16.01 9.47 -2.37
C GLU A 49 15.57 9.38 -3.83
N LEU A 50 14.92 10.41 -4.38
CA LEU A 50 14.43 10.40 -5.76
C LEU A 50 15.33 11.22 -6.69
N LEU A 51 15.46 12.52 -6.42
CA LEU A 51 16.17 13.46 -7.30
C LEU A 51 17.65 13.07 -7.48
N SER A 52 18.30 12.60 -6.41
CA SER A 52 19.69 12.10 -6.45
C SER A 52 19.88 10.95 -7.44
N LYS A 53 18.85 10.11 -7.62
CA LYS A 53 18.87 8.95 -8.54
C LYS A 53 18.42 9.30 -9.96
N MET A 54 17.71 10.41 -10.16
CA MET A 54 17.17 10.82 -11.47
C MET A 54 18.20 11.47 -12.40
N LYS A 55 19.44 11.75 -11.95
CA LYS A 55 20.56 12.23 -12.79
C LYS A 55 20.19 13.41 -13.71
N LYS A 56 19.66 14.51 -13.20
CA LYS A 56 19.25 15.71 -13.98
C LYS A 56 18.01 15.54 -14.88
N ALA A 57 17.33 14.39 -14.89
CA ALA A 57 16.08 14.26 -15.60
C ALA A 57 15.01 15.14 -14.94
N SER A 58 14.42 16.05 -15.71
CA SER A 58 13.34 16.92 -15.27
C SER A 58 12.05 16.48 -15.93
N PRO A 59 11.02 16.05 -15.18
CA PRO A 59 9.74 15.71 -15.74
C PRO A 59 8.94 16.96 -16.14
N ASP A 60 8.25 16.90 -17.28
CA ASP A 60 7.26 17.92 -17.66
C ASP A 60 5.95 17.75 -16.89
N GLU A 61 5.59 16.50 -16.60
CA GLU A 61 4.37 16.14 -15.86
C GLU A 61 4.68 15.13 -14.75
N ILE A 62 4.03 15.32 -13.59
CA ILE A 62 4.07 14.38 -12.47
C ILE A 62 2.66 13.93 -12.16
N HIS A 63 2.44 12.61 -12.18
CA HIS A 63 1.20 11.97 -11.79
C HIS A 63 1.47 11.15 -10.51
N TYR A 64 1.07 11.71 -9.38
CA TYR A 64 1.27 11.08 -8.08
C TYR A 64 -0.04 10.46 -7.59
N TYR A 65 -0.02 9.19 -7.28
CA TYR A 65 -1.10 8.44 -6.66
C TYR A 65 -0.62 7.92 -5.32
N GLY A 66 -1.26 8.37 -4.22
CA GLY A 66 -0.74 8.02 -2.91
C GLY A 66 -1.79 7.89 -1.82
N THR A 67 -1.43 7.07 -0.83
CA THR A 67 -2.24 6.88 0.37
C THR A 67 -2.51 8.22 1.07
N GLY A 68 -3.69 8.38 1.64
CA GLY A 68 -4.11 9.60 2.33
C GLY A 68 -4.49 10.78 1.42
N CYS A 69 -4.32 10.68 0.09
CA CYS A 69 -4.65 11.73 -0.88
C CYS A 69 -6.13 11.76 -1.30
N SER A 70 -7.01 11.12 -0.56
CA SER A 70 -8.46 11.37 -0.62
C SER A 70 -8.87 12.65 0.10
N ASN A 71 -8.05 13.14 1.03
CA ASN A 71 -8.26 14.41 1.74
C ASN A 71 -7.65 15.56 0.93
N PRO A 72 -8.43 16.63 0.60
CA PRO A 72 -7.95 17.77 -0.17
C PRO A 72 -6.75 18.51 0.45
N GLU A 73 -6.65 18.59 1.77
CA GLU A 73 -5.51 19.22 2.43
C GLU A 73 -4.23 18.40 2.24
N ASN A 74 -4.33 17.08 2.32
CA ASN A 74 -3.22 16.18 2.04
C ASN A 74 -2.77 16.27 0.58
N VAL A 75 -3.71 16.39 -0.35
CA VAL A 75 -3.41 16.63 -1.78
C VAL A 75 -2.60 17.92 -1.95
N LYS A 76 -3.03 19.03 -1.31
CA LYS A 76 -2.32 20.32 -1.37
C LYS A 76 -0.90 20.20 -0.80
N LEU A 77 -0.75 19.50 0.33
CA LEU A 77 0.52 19.29 1.01
C LEU A 77 1.52 18.55 0.11
N VAL A 78 1.11 17.41 -0.45
CA VAL A 78 1.96 16.61 -1.36
C VAL A 78 2.27 17.38 -2.64
N LYS A 79 1.26 18.02 -3.23
CA LYS A 79 1.44 18.84 -4.44
C LYS A 79 2.47 19.96 -4.23
N LYS A 80 2.40 20.67 -3.09
CA LYS A 80 3.35 21.71 -2.73
C LYS A 80 4.79 21.19 -2.59
N ALA A 81 4.94 20.01 -1.99
CA ALA A 81 6.26 19.37 -1.87
C ALA A 81 6.85 19.02 -3.24
N LEU A 82 6.05 18.38 -4.10
CA LEU A 82 6.46 18.04 -5.47
C LEU A 82 6.82 19.28 -6.31
N GLN A 83 6.04 20.36 -6.20
CA GLN A 83 6.30 21.63 -6.91
C GLN A 83 7.57 22.33 -6.41
N LYS A 84 7.91 22.21 -5.12
CA LYS A 84 9.19 22.72 -4.58
C LYS A 84 10.40 21.98 -5.17
N VAL A 85 10.28 20.67 -5.43
CA VAL A 85 11.39 19.85 -5.95
C VAL A 85 11.45 19.90 -7.49
N PHE A 86 10.31 20.02 -8.15
CA PHE A 86 10.18 20.07 -9.61
C PHE A 86 9.39 21.30 -10.06
N PRO A 87 9.97 22.51 -9.98
CA PRO A 87 9.23 23.77 -10.16
C PRO A 87 8.66 23.98 -11.57
N GLY A 88 9.22 23.29 -12.58
CA GLY A 88 8.73 23.35 -13.97
C GLY A 88 7.67 22.32 -14.32
N ALA A 89 7.40 21.36 -13.44
CA ALA A 89 6.50 20.26 -13.74
C ALA A 89 5.03 20.59 -13.49
N LYS A 90 4.15 20.10 -14.34
CA LYS A 90 2.71 20.09 -14.11
C LYS A 90 2.36 18.92 -13.17
N VAL A 91 1.92 19.22 -11.94
CA VAL A 91 1.72 18.21 -10.88
C VAL A 91 0.24 17.87 -10.72
N PHE A 92 -0.07 16.59 -10.85
CA PHE A 92 -1.35 15.96 -10.56
C PHE A 92 -1.19 15.03 -9.37
N VAL A 93 -2.03 15.18 -8.36
CA VAL A 93 -2.04 14.34 -7.15
C VAL A 93 -3.43 13.78 -6.95
N ASP A 94 -3.52 12.48 -6.74
CA ASP A 94 -4.76 11.77 -6.48
C ASP A 94 -4.49 10.61 -5.49
N HIS A 95 -5.53 9.94 -5.02
CA HIS A 95 -5.38 8.80 -4.13
C HIS A 95 -4.94 7.54 -4.89
N ASP A 96 -4.29 6.62 -4.18
CA ASP A 96 -3.72 5.36 -4.68
C ASP A 96 -4.76 4.50 -5.44
N LEU A 97 -5.98 4.42 -4.91
CA LEU A 97 -7.06 3.66 -5.51
C LEU A 97 -7.47 4.20 -6.91
N MET A 98 -7.35 5.52 -7.15
CA MET A 98 -7.53 6.09 -8.49
C MET A 98 -6.40 5.64 -9.44
N GLY A 99 -5.18 5.54 -8.93
CA GLY A 99 -4.04 4.99 -9.68
C GLY A 99 -4.31 3.55 -10.10
N ALA A 100 -4.71 2.70 -9.16
CA ALA A 100 -5.08 1.31 -9.41
C ALA A 100 -6.24 1.20 -10.42
N ALA A 101 -7.31 1.98 -10.24
CA ALA A 101 -8.46 1.97 -11.13
C ALA A 101 -8.08 2.35 -12.58
N LYS A 102 -7.28 3.39 -12.76
CA LYS A 102 -6.78 3.79 -14.09
C LYS A 102 -5.89 2.74 -14.73
N ALA A 103 -5.04 2.08 -13.93
CA ALA A 103 -4.14 1.04 -14.42
C ALA A 103 -4.89 -0.23 -14.86
N LEU A 104 -5.89 -0.65 -14.07
CA LEU A 104 -6.63 -1.89 -14.30
C LEU A 104 -7.77 -1.73 -15.30
N CYS A 105 -8.54 -0.64 -15.21
CA CYS A 105 -9.76 -0.45 -15.96
C CYS A 105 -9.58 0.44 -17.20
N GLY A 106 -8.52 1.25 -17.27
CA GLY A 106 -8.31 2.18 -18.37
C GLY A 106 -9.45 3.17 -18.54
N LYS A 107 -10.20 3.05 -19.63
CA LYS A 107 -11.40 3.85 -19.92
C LYS A 107 -12.72 3.11 -19.65
N SER A 108 -12.64 1.84 -19.28
CA SER A 108 -13.81 1.00 -18.99
C SER A 108 -14.21 1.14 -17.52
N ASN A 109 -15.47 0.83 -17.23
CA ASN A 109 -15.91 0.67 -15.85
C ASN A 109 -15.38 -0.65 -15.26
N GLY A 110 -15.22 -0.68 -13.94
CA GLY A 110 -14.75 -1.88 -13.24
C GLY A 110 -14.59 -1.67 -11.75
N ILE A 111 -14.25 -2.74 -11.05
CA ILE A 111 -13.89 -2.73 -9.64
C ILE A 111 -12.36 -2.79 -9.56
N ALA A 112 -11.75 -1.87 -8.85
CA ALA A 112 -10.33 -1.89 -8.55
C ALA A 112 -10.14 -2.14 -7.06
N CYS A 113 -9.19 -3.05 -6.75
CA CYS A 113 -8.85 -3.45 -5.40
C CYS A 113 -7.36 -3.26 -5.16
N ILE A 114 -7.01 -2.81 -3.96
CA ILE A 114 -5.63 -2.76 -3.46
C ILE A 114 -5.53 -3.69 -2.26
N LEU A 115 -4.57 -4.60 -2.31
CA LEU A 115 -4.17 -5.48 -1.21
C LEU A 115 -2.68 -5.25 -0.93
N GLY A 116 -2.41 -4.39 0.03
CA GLY A 116 -1.07 -4.02 0.48
C GLY A 116 -0.91 -4.24 1.98
N THR A 117 -0.28 -3.31 2.68
CA THR A 117 -0.26 -3.30 4.15
C THR A 117 -1.68 -3.21 4.72
N GLY A 118 -2.54 -2.37 4.15
CA GLY A 118 -3.99 -2.35 4.32
C GLY A 118 -4.69 -2.81 3.05
N SER A 119 -6.03 -2.77 3.02
CA SER A 119 -6.83 -3.08 1.84
C SER A 119 -7.87 -2.01 1.56
N ASN A 120 -8.21 -1.86 0.28
CA ASN A 120 -9.28 -0.97 -0.15
C ASN A 120 -9.84 -1.40 -1.51
N SER A 121 -11.06 -0.97 -1.83
CA SER A 121 -11.70 -1.28 -3.11
C SER A 121 -12.63 -0.17 -3.56
N CYS A 122 -12.82 -0.02 -4.88
CA CYS A 122 -13.73 0.97 -5.45
C CYS A 122 -14.41 0.49 -6.72
N TYR A 123 -15.56 1.08 -7.01
CA TYR A 123 -16.16 1.06 -8.34
C TYR A 123 -15.73 2.30 -9.11
N TYR A 124 -15.15 2.06 -10.28
CA TYR A 124 -14.67 3.07 -11.22
C TYR A 124 -15.52 3.04 -12.49
N ASN A 125 -15.94 4.21 -12.99
CA ASN A 125 -16.83 4.31 -14.16
C ASN A 125 -16.11 4.68 -15.46
N GLY A 126 -14.81 4.40 -15.58
CA GLY A 126 -13.98 4.78 -16.72
C GLY A 126 -13.44 6.22 -16.67
N LYS A 127 -13.88 7.03 -15.70
CA LYS A 127 -13.42 8.42 -15.53
C LYS A 127 -13.04 8.76 -14.09
N LYS A 128 -13.84 8.31 -13.12
CA LYS A 128 -13.66 8.61 -11.70
C LYS A 128 -14.11 7.45 -10.82
N VAL A 129 -13.59 7.39 -9.61
CA VAL A 129 -14.13 6.54 -8.54
C VAL A 129 -15.50 7.08 -8.16
N VAL A 130 -16.53 6.23 -8.26
CA VAL A 130 -17.93 6.60 -7.99
C VAL A 130 -18.36 6.10 -6.63
N LYS A 131 -17.89 4.91 -6.24
CA LYS A 131 -18.17 4.30 -4.95
C LYS A 131 -16.88 3.72 -4.39
N ASN A 132 -16.61 3.98 -3.12
CA ASN A 132 -15.45 3.43 -2.41
C ASN A 132 -15.95 2.63 -1.22
N SER A 133 -15.33 1.49 -0.95
CA SER A 133 -15.52 0.77 0.30
C SER A 133 -14.95 1.59 1.45
N PRO A 134 -15.60 1.67 2.61
CA PRO A 134 -15.06 2.43 3.73
C PRO A 134 -13.74 1.81 4.20
N GLY A 135 -12.65 2.59 4.15
CA GLY A 135 -11.37 2.23 4.75
C GLY A 135 -11.41 2.47 6.26
N ILE A 136 -11.63 1.43 7.03
CA ILE A 136 -11.77 1.52 8.50
C ILE A 136 -10.50 1.11 9.25
N GLY A 137 -9.42 0.86 8.49
CA GLY A 137 -8.08 0.61 9.01
C GLY A 137 -7.89 -0.78 9.64
N TYR A 138 -6.64 -1.10 9.96
CA TYR A 138 -6.19 -2.46 10.32
C TYR A 138 -6.75 -3.00 11.64
N ILE A 139 -7.27 -2.14 12.50
CA ILE A 139 -7.88 -2.58 13.77
C ILE A 139 -9.29 -3.12 13.51
N LEU A 140 -10.10 -2.40 12.75
CA LEU A 140 -11.52 -2.68 12.53
C LEU A 140 -11.80 -3.38 11.19
N GLY A 141 -10.86 -3.34 10.23
CA GLY A 141 -11.04 -3.85 8.89
C GLY A 141 -9.73 -4.24 8.23
N ASP A 142 -9.50 -3.71 7.01
CA ASP A 142 -8.38 -4.05 6.13
C ASP A 142 -8.34 -5.55 5.80
N GLU A 143 -9.51 -6.19 5.66
CA GLU A 143 -9.66 -7.62 5.38
C GLU A 143 -8.84 -8.02 4.14
N GLY A 144 -8.22 -9.19 4.20
CA GLY A 144 -7.35 -9.73 3.13
C GLY A 144 -6.01 -9.01 2.96
N SER A 145 -5.77 -7.91 3.67
CA SER A 145 -4.50 -7.17 3.62
C SER A 145 -3.36 -7.90 4.31
N GLY A 146 -2.14 -7.39 4.10
CA GLY A 146 -0.97 -7.88 4.81
C GLY A 146 -1.09 -7.77 6.33
N ALA A 147 -1.62 -6.66 6.85
CA ALA A 147 -1.83 -6.51 8.29
C ALA A 147 -2.89 -7.48 8.83
N TYR A 148 -3.96 -7.70 8.07
CA TYR A 148 -5.01 -8.64 8.44
C TYR A 148 -4.50 -10.09 8.48
N LEU A 149 -3.89 -10.54 7.40
CA LEU A 149 -3.34 -11.90 7.28
C LEU A 149 -2.19 -12.13 8.27
N GLY A 150 -1.28 -11.16 8.41
CA GLY A 150 -0.18 -11.24 9.37
C GLY A 150 -0.67 -11.26 10.82
N LYS A 151 -1.75 -10.54 11.15
CA LYS A 151 -2.41 -10.65 12.46
C LYS A 151 -2.92 -12.07 12.71
N LYS A 152 -3.50 -12.74 11.71
CA LYS A 152 -3.91 -14.15 11.82
C LYS A 152 -2.72 -15.07 12.10
N VAL A 153 -1.63 -14.91 11.33
CA VAL A 153 -0.38 -15.68 11.57
C VAL A 153 0.11 -15.51 13.01
N VAL A 154 0.18 -14.27 13.50
CA VAL A 154 0.59 -13.98 14.87
C VAL A 154 -0.35 -14.59 15.90
N GLN A 155 -1.67 -14.56 15.67
CA GLN A 155 -2.65 -15.20 16.55
C GLN A 155 -2.43 -16.71 16.64
N TYR A 156 -2.26 -17.40 15.51
CA TYR A 156 -1.97 -18.83 15.48
C TYR A 156 -0.68 -19.18 16.25
N TYR A 157 0.35 -18.36 16.09
CA TYR A 157 1.60 -18.53 16.83
C TYR A 157 1.42 -18.32 18.34
N LEU A 158 0.81 -17.22 18.77
CA LEU A 158 0.66 -16.85 20.17
C LEU A 158 -0.29 -17.81 20.94
N TYR A 159 -1.35 -18.28 20.27
CA TYR A 159 -2.25 -19.29 20.83
C TYR A 159 -1.72 -20.71 20.76
N LYS A 160 -0.55 -20.92 20.13
CA LYS A 160 0.06 -22.23 19.89
C LYS A 160 -0.89 -23.19 19.15
N THR A 161 -1.59 -22.68 18.16
CA THR A 161 -2.53 -23.44 17.34
C THR A 161 -1.91 -23.92 16.02
N PHE A 162 -0.73 -23.44 15.62
CA PHE A 162 0.07 -24.10 14.59
C PHE A 162 0.49 -25.49 15.06
N ASP A 163 0.60 -26.44 14.13
CA ASP A 163 1.25 -27.71 14.41
C ASP A 163 2.78 -27.53 14.64
N GLU A 164 3.45 -28.60 15.06
CA GLU A 164 4.88 -28.55 15.42
C GLU A 164 5.75 -28.07 14.26
N ASP A 165 5.50 -28.55 13.02
CA ASP A 165 6.28 -28.18 11.84
C ASP A 165 6.17 -26.67 11.54
N LEU A 166 4.96 -26.10 11.53
CA LEU A 166 4.77 -24.67 11.34
C LEU A 166 5.30 -23.82 12.50
N MET A 167 5.22 -24.32 13.76
CA MET A 167 5.82 -23.64 14.91
C MET A 167 7.35 -23.54 14.78
N ASP A 168 8.00 -24.62 14.38
CA ASP A 168 9.46 -24.64 14.17
C ASP A 168 9.88 -23.72 13.02
N ARG A 169 9.14 -23.75 11.90
CA ARG A 169 9.39 -22.85 10.76
C ARG A 169 9.19 -21.38 11.13
N PHE A 170 8.17 -21.06 11.93
CA PHE A 170 7.92 -19.70 12.40
C PHE A 170 9.08 -19.22 13.29
N ASN A 171 9.48 -20.01 14.28
CA ASN A 171 10.61 -19.69 15.17
C ASN A 171 11.91 -19.49 14.38
N ALA A 172 12.21 -20.40 13.43
CA ALA A 172 13.40 -20.30 12.58
C ALA A 172 13.40 -19.03 11.71
N LYS A 173 12.23 -18.63 11.18
CA LYS A 173 12.12 -17.48 10.29
C LYS A 173 12.19 -16.13 11.01
N PHE A 174 11.47 -15.99 12.11
CA PHE A 174 11.30 -14.68 12.73
C PHE A 174 12.17 -14.47 13.97
N ASN A 175 12.63 -15.55 14.61
CA ASN A 175 13.47 -15.52 15.82
C ASN A 175 12.98 -14.46 16.82
N THR A 176 11.69 -14.47 17.14
CA THR A 176 11.02 -13.50 18.00
C THR A 176 10.22 -14.20 19.10
N SER A 177 10.04 -13.53 20.22
CA SER A 177 9.25 -13.99 21.36
C SER A 177 7.86 -13.39 21.40
N SER A 178 6.95 -14.04 22.15
CA SER A 178 5.61 -13.51 22.40
C SER A 178 5.63 -12.10 23.00
N ILE A 179 6.59 -11.81 23.89
CA ILE A 179 6.73 -10.50 24.54
C ILE A 179 7.12 -9.44 23.50
N GLU A 180 8.10 -9.72 22.67
CA GLU A 180 8.55 -8.80 21.62
C GLU A 180 7.46 -8.51 20.60
N ILE A 181 6.66 -9.53 20.22
CA ILE A 181 5.51 -9.33 19.33
C ILE A 181 4.48 -8.40 19.96
N LEU A 182 4.11 -8.64 21.22
CA LEU A 182 3.13 -7.80 21.94
C LEU A 182 3.66 -6.37 22.13
N ASP A 183 4.92 -6.21 22.46
CA ASP A 183 5.54 -4.89 22.57
C ASP A 183 5.55 -4.13 21.23
N ALA A 184 5.87 -4.81 20.14
CA ALA A 184 5.86 -4.22 18.81
C ALA A 184 4.44 -3.81 18.36
N VAL A 185 3.42 -4.61 18.70
CA VAL A 185 2.02 -4.32 18.32
C VAL A 185 1.39 -3.22 19.17
N TYR A 186 1.66 -3.20 20.49
CA TYR A 186 0.94 -2.33 21.40
C TYR A 186 1.71 -1.09 21.87
N LYS A 187 3.05 -1.09 21.75
CA LYS A 187 3.89 0.00 22.27
C LYS A 187 4.68 0.73 21.19
N GLN A 188 4.80 0.14 19.99
CA GLN A 188 5.58 0.74 18.91
C GLN A 188 4.68 1.39 17.84
N PRO A 189 5.15 2.42 17.13
CA PRO A 189 4.43 2.97 16.01
C PRO A 189 4.38 1.99 14.82
N MET A 190 3.39 2.17 13.96
CA MET A 190 3.22 1.39 12.72
C MET A 190 3.01 -0.13 12.92
N ALA A 191 2.23 -0.51 13.92
CA ALA A 191 1.88 -1.90 14.20
C ALA A 191 1.29 -2.64 12.97
N ASN A 192 0.53 -1.95 12.12
CA ASN A 192 0.02 -2.50 10.85
C ASN A 192 1.14 -2.96 9.92
N ARG A 193 2.22 -2.19 9.81
CA ARG A 193 3.38 -2.55 9.00
C ARG A 193 4.13 -3.75 9.60
N TYR A 194 4.29 -3.75 10.92
CA TYR A 194 4.90 -4.87 11.63
C TYR A 194 4.11 -6.16 11.39
N LEU A 195 2.80 -6.13 11.58
CA LEU A 195 1.92 -7.27 11.32
C LEU A 195 2.01 -7.74 9.86
N ALA A 196 1.99 -6.81 8.90
CA ALA A 196 2.11 -7.17 7.48
C ALA A 196 3.42 -7.91 7.14
N GLY A 197 4.47 -7.73 7.93
CA GLY A 197 5.73 -8.46 7.77
C GLY A 197 5.60 -9.99 7.90
N PHE A 198 4.61 -10.46 8.65
CA PHE A 198 4.39 -11.90 8.84
C PHE A 198 3.73 -12.61 7.64
N VAL A 199 3.20 -11.87 6.65
CA VAL A 199 2.59 -12.46 5.45
C VAL A 199 3.57 -13.31 4.65
N SER A 200 4.86 -12.99 4.68
CA SER A 200 5.88 -13.81 4.01
C SER A 200 5.90 -15.26 4.52
N PHE A 201 5.44 -15.51 5.75
CA PHE A 201 5.29 -16.86 6.28
C PHE A 201 4.23 -17.67 5.52
N LEU A 202 3.13 -17.04 5.15
CA LEU A 202 2.08 -17.68 4.35
C LEU A 202 2.59 -18.05 2.95
N SER A 203 3.35 -17.14 2.32
CA SER A 203 3.92 -17.39 1.00
C SER A 203 4.93 -18.55 1.00
N ASP A 204 5.76 -18.66 2.04
CA ASP A 204 6.80 -19.68 2.14
C ASP A 204 6.25 -21.07 2.49
N ASN A 205 5.03 -21.12 3.05
CA ASN A 205 4.41 -22.37 3.52
C ASN A 205 3.11 -22.70 2.76
N ARG A 206 2.98 -22.22 1.50
CA ARG A 206 1.85 -22.58 0.62
C ARG A 206 1.75 -24.11 0.48
N GLY A 207 0.51 -24.59 0.41
CA GLY A 207 0.18 -26.01 0.36
C GLY A 207 -0.03 -26.66 1.73
N HIS A 208 0.35 -26.01 2.83
CA HIS A 208 0.00 -26.48 4.16
C HIS A 208 -1.45 -26.10 4.50
N PHE A 209 -2.29 -27.05 4.96
CA PHE A 209 -3.73 -26.82 5.12
C PHE A 209 -4.08 -25.63 6.03
N MET A 210 -3.34 -25.42 7.14
CA MET A 210 -3.57 -24.28 8.04
C MET A 210 -3.27 -22.94 7.34
N ILE A 211 -2.27 -22.91 6.48
CA ILE A 211 -1.89 -21.71 5.72
C ILE A 211 -2.94 -21.40 4.68
N GLU A 212 -3.40 -22.42 3.95
CA GLU A 212 -4.46 -22.24 2.95
C GLU A 212 -5.77 -21.78 3.60
N ASN A 213 -6.13 -22.30 4.78
CA ASN A 213 -7.31 -21.84 5.53
C ASN A 213 -7.19 -20.36 5.93
N ILE A 214 -6.02 -19.90 6.41
CA ILE A 214 -5.81 -18.49 6.74
C ILE A 214 -5.98 -17.59 5.51
N LEU A 215 -5.47 -18.03 4.36
CA LEU A 215 -5.58 -17.29 3.10
C LEU A 215 -7.03 -17.29 2.60
N GLU A 216 -7.70 -18.43 2.59
CA GLU A 216 -9.08 -18.57 2.15
C GLU A 216 -10.04 -17.71 2.99
N ASP A 217 -9.95 -17.81 4.31
CA ASP A 217 -10.73 -16.98 5.22
C ASP A 217 -10.49 -15.49 5.01
N GLY A 218 -9.22 -15.10 4.89
CA GLY A 218 -8.87 -13.70 4.71
C GLY A 218 -9.35 -13.12 3.38
N PHE A 219 -9.27 -13.88 2.29
CA PHE A 219 -9.77 -13.44 0.99
C PHE A 219 -11.30 -13.49 0.90
N ASN A 220 -11.94 -14.48 1.52
CA ASN A 220 -13.39 -14.51 1.63
C ASN A 220 -13.90 -13.28 2.38
N ASP A 221 -13.30 -12.94 3.53
CA ASP A 221 -13.63 -11.72 4.27
C ASP A 221 -13.46 -10.45 3.41
N PHE A 222 -12.38 -10.36 2.62
CA PHE A 222 -12.18 -9.26 1.70
C PHE A 222 -13.29 -9.17 0.66
N PHE A 223 -13.61 -10.27 -0.02
CA PHE A 223 -14.63 -10.26 -1.07
C PHE A 223 -16.01 -9.96 -0.51
N PHE A 224 -16.41 -10.57 0.60
CA PHE A 224 -17.73 -10.35 1.17
C PHE A 224 -17.91 -8.96 1.78
N LYS A 225 -16.90 -8.44 2.48
CA LYS A 225 -17.04 -7.15 3.20
C LYS A 225 -16.71 -5.95 2.32
N LEU A 226 -15.76 -6.07 1.41
CA LEU A 226 -15.28 -4.94 0.62
C LEU A 226 -15.76 -4.98 -0.84
N ALA A 227 -15.57 -6.09 -1.54
CA ALA A 227 -15.88 -6.14 -2.97
C ALA A 227 -17.37 -6.35 -3.26
N TYR A 228 -18.08 -7.12 -2.45
CA TYR A 228 -19.52 -7.39 -2.64
C TYR A 228 -20.40 -6.14 -2.56
N ASN A 229 -19.93 -5.09 -1.86
CA ASN A 229 -20.63 -3.81 -1.78
C ASN A 229 -20.82 -3.09 -3.14
N PHE A 230 -20.19 -3.58 -4.20
CA PHE A 230 -20.29 -3.02 -5.56
C PHE A 230 -21.18 -3.83 -6.50
N ALA A 231 -21.71 -4.99 -6.05
CA ALA A 231 -22.69 -5.74 -6.84
C ALA A 231 -23.88 -4.83 -7.17
N PRO A 232 -24.38 -4.85 -8.41
CA PRO A 232 -25.63 -4.16 -8.73
C PRO A 232 -26.76 -4.79 -7.89
N VAL A 233 -27.53 -3.94 -7.24
CA VAL A 233 -28.78 -4.32 -6.55
C VAL A 233 -29.82 -4.62 -7.61
#